data_26b98c1dd726cd32e0af62ca12236111
#
_entry.id   26b98c1dd726cd32e0af62ca12236111
#
_cell.length_a   1.000
_cell.length_b   1.000
_cell.length_c   1.000
_cell.angle_alpha   90.00
_cell.angle_beta   90.00
_cell.angle_gamma   90.00
#
_symmetry.space_group_name_H-M   'P 1'
#
loop_
_entity.id
_entity.type
_entity.pdbx_description
1 polymer ?
#
loop_
_entity_poly.entity_id
_entity_poly.type
_entity_poly.pdbx_seq_one_letter_code
_entity_poly.pdbx_strand_id
1 'polypeptide(L)'
;LPSWGVLTMRDNVGETSGLWGVCSGPAAGFDGGTYIGISSQSERKDTAWEFVKFCTLNEDTADWWIEYSQGDTVSLKSALDKHKDDENQIYGGEKLYQFWLDQAQYIDTSKVTRYDKGIGDAWGNAVSSVKTGEKTKDEAISDFYDTIEATYPEITVNR
;
A
#
# COMPACT_ATOMS: atom_id res chain seq x y z
N LEU A 1 3.98 0.85 -6.52
CA LEU A 1 3.85 1.88 -5.49
C LEU A 1 2.44 1.80 -4.90
N PRO A 2 2.25 1.68 -3.59
CA PRO A 2 0.93 1.77 -2.98
C PRO A 2 0.34 3.19 -3.10
N SER A 3 -0.98 3.34 -2.92
CA SER A 3 -1.65 4.64 -3.09
C SER A 3 -1.06 5.73 -2.20
N TRP A 4 -0.72 5.41 -0.95
CA TRP A 4 -0.08 6.35 -0.03
C TRP A 4 1.30 6.85 -0.50
N GLY A 5 1.94 6.15 -1.45
CA GLY A 5 3.20 6.59 -2.06
C GLY A 5 3.08 7.88 -2.85
N VAL A 6 1.86 8.30 -3.22
CA VAL A 6 1.62 9.60 -3.86
C VAL A 6 2.00 10.78 -2.94
N LEU A 7 1.91 10.63 -1.62
CA LEU A 7 2.36 11.64 -0.65
C LEU A 7 3.88 11.88 -0.77
N THR A 8 4.63 10.79 -0.84
CA THR A 8 6.10 10.87 -1.04
C THR A 8 6.43 11.48 -2.41
N MET A 9 5.69 11.10 -3.45
CA MET A 9 5.88 11.69 -4.77
C MET A 9 5.58 13.19 -4.75
N ARG A 10 4.41 13.60 -4.26
CA ARG A 10 4.01 15.01 -4.14
C ARG A 10 5.11 15.88 -3.50
N ASP A 11 5.71 15.37 -2.43
CA ASP A 11 6.67 16.14 -1.63
C ASP A 11 8.09 16.14 -2.26
N ASN A 12 8.36 15.31 -3.27
CA ASN A 12 9.70 15.12 -3.83
C ASN A 12 9.81 15.32 -5.36
N VAL A 13 8.73 15.45 -6.11
CA VAL A 13 8.80 15.55 -7.57
C VAL A 13 9.37 16.89 -8.08
N GLY A 14 9.25 17.97 -7.32
CA GLY A 14 9.79 19.27 -7.67
C GLY A 14 9.44 19.69 -9.11
N GLU A 15 10.45 20.07 -9.88
CA GLU A 15 10.30 20.51 -11.29
C GLU A 15 9.83 19.40 -12.26
N THR A 16 9.82 18.13 -11.82
CA THR A 16 9.30 17.02 -12.62
C THR A 16 7.79 16.79 -12.46
N SER A 17 7.11 17.63 -11.70
CA SER A 17 5.64 17.59 -11.57
C SER A 17 4.99 17.66 -12.96
N GLY A 18 4.00 16.81 -13.18
CA GLY A 18 3.32 16.68 -14.47
C GLY A 18 4.01 15.78 -15.51
N LEU A 19 5.21 15.30 -15.21
CA LEU A 19 5.95 14.37 -16.09
C LEU A 19 5.85 12.90 -15.63
N TRP A 20 5.11 12.64 -14.55
CA TRP A 20 4.92 11.29 -14.02
C TRP A 20 3.62 10.70 -14.52
N GLY A 21 3.55 9.38 -14.53
CA GLY A 21 2.35 8.63 -14.89
C GLY A 21 2.20 7.39 -14.01
N VAL A 22 1.01 6.80 -14.01
CA VAL A 22 0.74 5.54 -13.34
C VAL A 22 0.47 4.45 -14.37
N CYS A 23 0.90 3.24 -14.07
CA CYS A 23 0.59 2.07 -14.89
C CYS A 23 0.35 0.86 -13.99
N SER A 24 -0.45 -0.08 -14.50
CA SER A 24 -0.63 -1.36 -13.84
C SER A 24 0.68 -2.13 -13.78
N GLY A 25 0.97 -2.73 -12.62
CA GLY A 25 2.04 -3.69 -12.47
C GLY A 25 1.66 -5.05 -13.08
N PRO A 26 2.57 -6.04 -13.04
CA PRO A 26 2.31 -7.38 -13.51
C PRO A 26 1.21 -8.10 -12.71
N ALA A 27 0.94 -7.64 -11.50
CA ALA A 27 -0.17 -8.08 -10.65
C ALA A 27 -0.62 -6.94 -9.75
N ALA A 28 -1.91 -6.85 -9.49
CA ALA A 28 -2.42 -5.99 -8.43
C ALA A 28 -2.05 -6.58 -7.07
N GLY A 29 -1.62 -5.74 -6.15
CA GLY A 29 -1.18 -6.14 -4.82
C GLY A 29 -1.83 -5.31 -3.73
N PHE A 30 -1.88 -5.89 -2.54
CA PHE A 30 -2.23 -5.21 -1.31
C PHE A 30 -0.95 -5.00 -0.51
N ASP A 31 -0.61 -3.75 -0.25
CA ASP A 31 0.59 -3.41 0.52
C ASP A 31 0.24 -2.45 1.65
N GLY A 32 0.11 -3.01 2.84
CA GLY A 32 -0.10 -2.25 4.05
C GLY A 32 -1.51 -1.71 4.22
N GLY A 33 -1.58 -0.46 4.63
CA GLY A 33 -2.78 0.22 5.08
C GLY A 33 -2.70 0.54 6.57
N THR A 34 -3.44 1.55 6.99
CA THR A 34 -3.54 1.92 8.39
C THR A 34 -4.82 1.37 8.98
N TYR A 35 -4.68 0.64 10.09
CA TYR A 35 -5.82 0.12 10.83
C TYR A 35 -6.01 0.91 12.12
N ILE A 36 -7.24 1.30 12.40
CA ILE A 36 -7.63 1.90 13.67
C ILE A 36 -8.47 0.91 14.45
N GLY A 37 -8.15 0.70 15.72
CA GLY A 37 -8.85 -0.23 16.58
C GLY A 37 -9.13 0.36 17.97
N ILE A 38 -10.05 -0.27 18.69
CA ILE A 38 -10.41 0.11 20.06
C ILE A 38 -9.87 -0.94 21.01
N SER A 39 -9.09 -0.53 22.01
CA SER A 39 -8.60 -1.44 23.05
C SER A 39 -9.76 -2.16 23.73
N SER A 40 -9.62 -3.48 23.91
CA SER A 40 -10.60 -4.27 24.68
C SER A 40 -10.76 -3.80 26.13
N GLN A 41 -9.73 -3.16 26.67
CA GLN A 41 -9.70 -2.63 28.04
C GLN A 41 -10.25 -1.20 28.15
N SER A 42 -10.62 -0.55 27.04
CA SER A 42 -11.18 0.80 27.06
C SER A 42 -12.53 0.80 27.81
N GLU A 43 -12.69 1.72 28.73
CA GLU A 43 -13.97 2.00 29.41
C GLU A 43 -14.86 2.96 28.62
N ARG A 44 -14.37 3.49 27.49
CA ARG A 44 -15.04 4.48 26.64
C ARG A 44 -15.21 3.99 25.20
N LYS A 45 -15.63 2.72 25.04
CA LYS A 45 -15.70 2.08 23.71
C LYS A 45 -16.67 2.77 22.77
N ASP A 46 -17.81 3.24 23.28
CA ASP A 46 -18.80 3.91 22.45
C ASP A 46 -18.28 5.23 21.89
N THR A 47 -17.62 6.04 22.74
CA THR A 47 -17.00 7.30 22.28
C THR A 47 -15.85 7.03 21.32
N ALA A 48 -15.03 6.02 21.58
CA ALA A 48 -13.96 5.61 20.69
C ALA A 48 -14.49 5.12 19.34
N TRP A 49 -15.64 4.44 19.34
CA TRP A 49 -16.30 3.98 18.12
C TRP A 49 -16.81 5.16 17.27
N GLU A 50 -17.37 6.21 17.88
CA GLU A 50 -17.73 7.43 17.14
C GLU A 50 -16.50 8.06 16.46
N PHE A 51 -15.34 8.08 17.14
CA PHE A 51 -14.09 8.55 16.54
C PHE A 51 -13.62 7.66 15.39
N VAL A 52 -13.70 6.33 15.54
CA VAL A 52 -13.38 5.40 14.44
C VAL A 52 -14.27 5.67 13.22
N LYS A 53 -15.58 5.81 13.43
CA LYS A 53 -16.52 6.14 12.36
C LYS A 53 -16.19 7.48 11.68
N PHE A 54 -15.87 8.50 12.47
CA PHE A 54 -15.45 9.79 11.95
C PHE A 54 -14.22 9.67 11.04
N CYS A 55 -13.22 8.90 11.46
CA CYS A 55 -12.00 8.73 10.67
C CYS A 55 -12.18 7.87 9.41
N THR A 56 -13.14 6.93 9.40
CA THR A 56 -13.19 5.88 8.36
C THR A 56 -14.44 5.90 7.49
N LEU A 57 -15.56 6.44 7.99
CA LEU A 57 -16.87 6.35 7.35
C LEU A 57 -17.55 7.72 7.13
N ASN A 58 -16.94 8.80 7.61
CA ASN A 58 -17.48 10.13 7.41
C ASN A 58 -17.06 10.67 6.04
N GLU A 59 -18.02 11.13 5.22
CA GLU A 59 -17.76 11.62 3.86
C GLU A 59 -16.92 12.88 3.85
N ASP A 60 -17.18 13.83 4.75
CA ASP A 60 -16.41 15.07 4.81
C ASP A 60 -14.95 14.81 5.17
N THR A 61 -14.69 13.83 6.07
CA THR A 61 -13.33 13.42 6.41
C THR A 61 -12.63 12.73 5.24
N ALA A 62 -13.36 11.91 4.49
CA ALA A 62 -12.84 11.25 3.31
C ALA A 62 -12.52 12.26 2.19
N ASP A 63 -13.42 13.20 1.90
CA ASP A 63 -13.21 14.28 0.93
C ASP A 63 -12.00 15.14 1.34
N TRP A 64 -11.91 15.51 2.62
CA TRP A 64 -10.76 16.25 3.14
C TRP A 64 -9.43 15.50 2.92
N TRP A 65 -9.39 14.18 3.15
CA TRP A 65 -8.19 13.39 2.93
C TRP A 65 -7.82 13.32 1.44
N ILE A 66 -8.82 13.15 0.58
CA ILE A 66 -8.66 13.13 -0.87
C ILE A 66 -8.01 14.44 -1.35
N GLU A 67 -8.55 15.59 -0.91
CA GLU A 67 -8.03 16.91 -1.25
C GLU A 67 -6.61 17.12 -0.69
N TYR A 68 -6.39 16.74 0.58
CA TYR A 68 -5.10 16.90 1.24
C TYR A 68 -4.01 16.02 0.63
N SER A 69 -4.31 14.75 0.39
CA SER A 69 -3.33 13.77 -0.10
C SER A 69 -2.99 13.93 -1.58
N GLN A 70 -3.92 14.47 -2.35
CA GLN A 70 -3.79 14.63 -3.81
C GLN A 70 -3.48 13.30 -4.52
N GLY A 71 -4.19 12.24 -4.16
CA GLY A 71 -4.11 10.97 -4.87
C GLY A 71 -4.04 9.71 -4.02
N ASP A 72 -3.93 9.83 -2.69
CA ASP A 72 -4.08 8.65 -1.82
C ASP A 72 -5.55 8.24 -1.67
N THR A 73 -5.78 6.96 -1.39
CA THR A 73 -7.12 6.39 -1.30
C THR A 73 -7.70 6.46 0.12
N VAL A 74 -9.01 6.36 0.19
CA VAL A 74 -9.78 6.21 1.43
C VAL A 74 -10.58 4.91 1.40
N SER A 75 -11.00 4.42 2.57
CA SER A 75 -11.83 3.20 2.67
C SER A 75 -13.26 3.40 2.15
N LEU A 76 -13.73 4.65 2.08
CA LEU A 76 -15.09 4.98 1.69
C LEU A 76 -15.19 5.05 0.16
N LYS A 77 -15.74 3.99 -0.44
CA LYS A 77 -15.87 3.88 -1.91
C LYS A 77 -16.69 5.02 -2.51
N SER A 78 -17.76 5.50 -1.84
CA SER A 78 -18.58 6.59 -2.33
C SER A 78 -17.79 7.88 -2.52
N ALA A 79 -16.82 8.17 -1.65
CA ALA A 79 -15.93 9.32 -1.80
C ALA A 79 -15.00 9.15 -3.01
N LEU A 80 -14.40 7.97 -3.19
CA LEU A 80 -13.59 7.70 -4.39
C LEU A 80 -14.40 7.79 -5.68
N ASP A 81 -15.62 7.25 -5.71
CA ASP A 81 -16.52 7.32 -6.88
C ASP A 81 -16.88 8.78 -7.24
N LYS A 82 -17.00 9.66 -6.24
CA LYS A 82 -17.24 11.09 -6.43
C LYS A 82 -16.05 11.82 -7.09
N HIS A 83 -14.84 11.42 -6.72
CA HIS A 83 -13.58 12.02 -7.18
C HIS A 83 -12.89 11.28 -8.33
N LYS A 84 -13.49 10.20 -8.85
CA LYS A 84 -12.87 9.34 -9.87
C LYS A 84 -12.45 10.05 -11.16
N ASP A 85 -13.13 11.16 -11.48
CA ASP A 85 -12.88 11.96 -12.68
C ASP A 85 -11.94 13.14 -12.45
N ASP A 86 -11.47 13.34 -11.22
CA ASP A 86 -10.55 14.42 -10.88
C ASP A 86 -9.16 14.17 -11.51
N GLU A 87 -8.65 15.19 -12.20
CA GLU A 87 -7.34 15.18 -12.82
C GLU A 87 -6.25 15.50 -11.80
N ASN A 88 -5.19 14.71 -11.80
CA ASN A 88 -4.03 14.92 -10.92
C ASN A 88 -2.88 15.56 -11.68
N GLN A 89 -2.55 16.80 -11.33
CA GLN A 89 -1.54 17.58 -12.05
C GLN A 89 -0.11 17.09 -11.85
N ILE A 90 0.19 16.41 -10.76
CA ILE A 90 1.50 15.78 -10.52
C ILE A 90 1.75 14.65 -11.52
N TYR A 91 0.68 13.96 -11.92
CA TYR A 91 0.69 12.83 -12.84
C TYR A 91 0.12 13.21 -14.23
N GLY A 92 0.40 14.41 -14.70
CA GLY A 92 0.10 14.84 -16.07
C GLY A 92 -1.38 14.88 -16.42
N GLY A 93 -2.25 15.05 -15.45
CA GLY A 93 -3.71 15.05 -15.65
C GLY A 93 -4.35 13.68 -15.57
N GLU A 94 -3.61 12.63 -15.16
CA GLU A 94 -4.21 11.30 -15.00
C GLU A 94 -5.24 11.25 -13.86
N LYS A 95 -6.28 10.45 -14.03
CA LYS A 95 -7.36 10.24 -13.07
C LYS A 95 -6.99 9.14 -12.08
N LEU A 96 -6.22 9.49 -11.04
CA LEU A 96 -5.66 8.52 -10.10
C LEU A 96 -6.73 7.72 -9.35
N TYR A 97 -7.84 8.36 -8.94
CA TYR A 97 -8.89 7.66 -8.18
C TYR A 97 -9.61 6.63 -9.04
N GLN A 98 -9.84 6.93 -10.32
CA GLN A 98 -10.34 5.93 -11.26
C GLN A 98 -9.35 4.77 -11.41
N PHE A 99 -8.06 5.07 -11.57
CA PHE A 99 -7.02 4.04 -11.66
C PHE A 99 -7.00 3.14 -10.41
N TRP A 100 -7.07 3.72 -9.19
CA TRP A 100 -7.11 2.91 -7.96
C TRP A 100 -8.36 2.06 -7.85
N LEU A 101 -9.54 2.59 -8.21
CA LEU A 101 -10.79 1.83 -8.25
C LEU A 101 -10.72 0.64 -9.21
N ASP A 102 -10.11 0.83 -10.37
CA ASP A 102 -9.92 -0.23 -11.35
C ASP A 102 -8.92 -1.29 -10.86
N GLN A 103 -7.80 -0.86 -10.26
CA GLN A 103 -6.81 -1.80 -9.74
C GLN A 103 -7.31 -2.60 -8.55
N ALA A 104 -8.12 -2.01 -7.68
CA ALA A 104 -8.66 -2.67 -6.50
C ALA A 104 -9.47 -3.93 -6.83
N GLN A 105 -10.09 -4.00 -8.00
CA GLN A 105 -10.88 -5.15 -8.44
C GLN A 105 -10.03 -6.39 -8.71
N TYR A 106 -8.74 -6.23 -8.96
CA TYR A 106 -7.80 -7.32 -9.26
C TYR A 106 -6.99 -7.78 -8.06
N ILE A 107 -7.20 -7.18 -6.88
CA ILE A 107 -6.52 -7.58 -5.66
C ILE A 107 -7.08 -8.91 -5.18
N ASP A 108 -6.26 -9.95 -5.22
CA ASP A 108 -6.60 -11.30 -4.72
C ASP A 108 -5.98 -11.51 -3.33
N THR A 109 -6.79 -11.42 -2.30
CA THR A 109 -6.37 -11.67 -0.91
C THR A 109 -6.50 -13.13 -0.48
N SER A 110 -6.97 -14.03 -1.36
CA SER A 110 -7.17 -15.45 -1.03
C SER A 110 -5.87 -16.18 -0.71
N LYS A 111 -4.74 -15.65 -1.17
CA LYS A 111 -3.39 -16.21 -0.96
C LYS A 111 -2.62 -15.56 0.19
N VAL A 112 -3.19 -14.55 0.83
CA VAL A 112 -2.55 -13.88 1.98
C VAL A 112 -2.46 -14.84 3.16
N THR A 113 -1.27 -14.94 3.75
CA THR A 113 -0.97 -15.85 4.85
C THR A 113 -0.34 -15.12 6.03
N ARG A 114 -0.27 -15.80 7.16
CA ARG A 114 0.45 -15.30 8.35
C ARG A 114 1.97 -15.11 8.12
N TYR A 115 2.50 -15.66 7.04
CA TYR A 115 3.93 -15.65 6.72
C TYR A 115 4.33 -14.47 5.85
N ASP A 116 3.39 -13.81 5.17
CA ASP A 116 3.66 -12.81 4.15
C ASP A 116 4.55 -11.68 4.63
N LYS A 117 4.32 -11.20 5.87
CA LYS A 117 5.18 -10.16 6.42
C LYS A 117 6.62 -10.62 6.57
N GLY A 118 6.86 -11.79 7.15
CA GLY A 118 8.21 -12.30 7.35
C GLY A 118 8.92 -12.67 6.05
N ILE A 119 8.17 -13.20 5.07
CA ILE A 119 8.69 -13.46 3.72
C ILE A 119 9.04 -12.14 3.03
N GLY A 120 8.17 -11.13 3.13
CA GLY A 120 8.43 -9.80 2.59
C GLY A 120 9.64 -9.11 3.20
N ASP A 121 9.81 -9.19 4.51
CA ASP A 121 10.97 -8.65 5.22
C ASP A 121 12.28 -9.35 4.76
N ALA A 122 12.26 -10.68 4.65
CA ALA A 122 13.42 -11.46 4.15
C ALA A 122 13.75 -11.10 2.69
N TRP A 123 12.73 -10.95 1.85
CA TRP A 123 12.92 -10.50 0.46
C TRP A 123 13.49 -9.09 0.38
N GLY A 124 13.00 -8.16 1.20
CA GLY A 124 13.53 -6.79 1.29
C GLY A 124 15.01 -6.77 1.66
N ASN A 125 15.44 -7.64 2.58
CA ASN A 125 16.85 -7.78 2.96
C ASN A 125 17.70 -8.32 1.80
N ALA A 126 17.20 -9.33 1.07
CA ALA A 126 17.88 -9.87 -0.09
C ALA A 126 18.07 -8.81 -1.20
N VAL A 127 17.01 -8.05 -1.51
CA VAL A 127 17.08 -6.94 -2.46
C VAL A 127 18.07 -5.86 -2.00
N SER A 128 18.06 -5.51 -0.72
CA SER A 128 18.98 -4.52 -0.15
C SER A 128 20.44 -4.94 -0.29
N SER A 129 20.77 -6.20 -0.02
CA SER A 129 22.16 -6.72 -0.12
C SER A 129 22.70 -6.66 -1.55
N VAL A 130 21.85 -6.89 -2.56
CA VAL A 130 22.22 -6.70 -3.97
C VAL A 130 22.39 -5.23 -4.29
N LYS A 131 21.49 -4.37 -3.84
CA LYS A 131 21.53 -2.93 -4.08
C LYS A 131 22.78 -2.27 -3.51
N THR A 132 23.25 -2.74 -2.35
CA THR A 132 24.49 -2.24 -1.70
C THR A 132 25.77 -2.86 -2.27
N GLY A 133 25.65 -3.85 -3.16
CA GLY A 133 26.81 -4.57 -3.72
C GLY A 133 27.44 -5.58 -2.74
N GLU A 134 26.76 -5.89 -1.63
CA GLU A 134 27.24 -6.88 -0.64
C GLU A 134 27.16 -8.31 -1.19
N LYS A 135 26.12 -8.61 -1.98
CA LYS A 135 25.89 -9.92 -2.58
C LYS A 135 25.55 -9.82 -4.06
N THR A 136 25.86 -10.85 -4.80
CA THR A 136 25.31 -11.06 -6.15
C THR A 136 23.81 -11.41 -6.04
N LYS A 137 23.09 -11.28 -7.15
CA LYS A 137 21.67 -11.65 -7.22
C LYS A 137 21.45 -13.12 -6.83
N ASP A 138 22.30 -14.02 -7.33
CA ASP A 138 22.15 -15.47 -7.09
C ASP A 138 22.42 -15.84 -5.63
N GLU A 139 23.45 -15.25 -5.01
CA GLU A 139 23.72 -15.41 -3.59
C GLU A 139 22.56 -14.88 -2.73
N ALA A 140 22.03 -13.70 -3.03
CA ALA A 140 20.93 -13.11 -2.27
C ALA A 140 19.64 -13.94 -2.39
N ILE A 141 19.35 -14.51 -3.56
CA ILE A 141 18.20 -15.41 -3.76
C ILE A 141 18.40 -16.73 -2.99
N SER A 142 19.60 -17.32 -3.02
CA SER A 142 19.89 -18.53 -2.26
C SER A 142 19.69 -18.30 -0.76
N ASP A 143 20.26 -17.22 -0.24
CA ASP A 143 20.15 -16.88 1.18
C ASP A 143 18.71 -16.54 1.60
N PHE A 144 17.94 -15.94 0.71
CA PHE A 144 16.51 -15.72 0.92
C PHE A 144 15.79 -17.06 1.13
N TYR A 145 16.00 -18.04 0.26
CA TYR A 145 15.39 -19.37 0.39
C TYR A 145 15.82 -20.06 1.67
N ASP A 146 17.12 -20.05 1.99
CA ASP A 146 17.66 -20.63 3.22
C ASP A 146 17.05 -19.98 4.47
N THR A 147 16.86 -18.66 4.44
CA THR A 147 16.22 -17.90 5.52
C THR A 147 14.77 -18.33 5.72
N ILE A 148 14.00 -18.50 4.62
CA ILE A 148 12.60 -18.93 4.70
C ILE A 148 12.50 -20.34 5.26
N GLU A 149 13.30 -21.30 4.77
CA GLU A 149 13.31 -22.69 5.25
C GLU A 149 13.68 -22.78 6.73
N ALA A 150 14.66 -21.97 7.17
CA ALA A 150 15.08 -21.94 8.57
C ALA A 150 14.04 -21.29 9.50
N THR A 151 13.35 -20.25 9.02
CA THR A 151 12.37 -19.50 9.83
C THR A 151 11.01 -20.19 9.89
N TYR A 152 10.61 -20.83 8.79
CA TYR A 152 9.30 -21.47 8.61
C TYR A 152 9.46 -22.90 8.09
N PRO A 153 9.84 -23.86 8.96
CA PRO A 153 10.12 -25.25 8.54
C PRO A 153 8.91 -25.96 7.89
N GLU A 154 7.70 -25.44 8.10
CA GLU A 154 6.47 -25.94 7.49
C GLU A 154 6.25 -25.46 6.04
N ILE A 155 7.06 -24.51 5.55
CA ILE A 155 6.98 -24.03 4.16
C ILE A 155 7.95 -24.83 3.30
N THR A 156 7.45 -25.38 2.19
CA THR A 156 8.30 -25.99 1.17
C THR A 156 8.71 -24.93 0.16
N VAL A 157 10.02 -24.71 0.01
CA VAL A 157 10.57 -23.78 -0.98
C VAL A 157 10.92 -24.56 -2.25
N ASN A 158 10.38 -24.10 -3.39
CA ASN A 158 10.75 -24.62 -4.72
C ASN A 158 11.85 -23.70 -5.30
N ARG A 159 13.07 -24.22 -5.36
CA ARG A 159 14.27 -23.51 -5.88
C ARG A 159 14.38 -23.61 -7.39
#